data_cf0f402d870bfd41a508525be0c2f97c
#
_entry.id   cf0f402d870bfd41a508525be0c2f97c
#
_cell.length_a   1.000
_cell.length_b   1.000
_cell.length_c   1.000
_cell.angle_alpha   90.00
_cell.angle_beta   90.00
_cell.angle_gamma   90.00
#
_symmetry.space_group_name_H-M   'P 1'
#
loop_
_entity.id
_entity.type
_entity.pdbx_description
1 polymer ?
#
loop_
_entity_poly.entity_id
_entity_poly.type
_entity_poly.pdbx_seq_one_letter_code
_entity_poly.pdbx_strand_id
1 'polypeptide(L)'
;MRNFSIAIDIAAPRERVWQVMSDVERWHEWTASIKSVRRLEAGSFAIGSRALVRQPKFPPALWKVTALEPGRSFTWTSVGPGFRAVGIHSVEARSRGSRATLSLDFQGVFGGLFGRMTKGITERYLAFEASGLKARSEAD
;
A
#
# COMPACT_ATOMS: atom_id res chain seq x y z
N MET A 1 1.50 -19.35 3.24
CA MET A 1 1.89 -18.01 2.80
C MET A 1 1.27 -17.70 1.46
N ARG A 2 0.75 -16.52 1.29
CA ARG A 2 0.08 -16.10 0.05
C ARG A 2 0.56 -14.71 -0.34
N ASN A 3 1.04 -14.56 -1.57
CA ASN A 3 1.61 -13.31 -2.06
C ASN A 3 0.84 -12.79 -3.26
N PHE A 4 0.55 -11.48 -3.24
CA PHE A 4 -0.09 -10.77 -4.35
C PHE A 4 0.81 -9.59 -4.74
N SER A 5 0.90 -9.32 -6.02
CA SER A 5 1.76 -8.23 -6.50
C SER A 5 1.23 -7.65 -7.80
N ILE A 6 1.40 -6.34 -7.97
CA ILE A 6 1.08 -5.65 -9.22
C ILE A 6 2.13 -4.57 -9.46
N ALA A 7 2.53 -4.42 -10.71
CA ALA A 7 3.43 -3.35 -11.12
C ALA A 7 2.75 -2.50 -12.18
N ILE A 8 3.02 -1.19 -12.16
CA ILE A 8 2.43 -0.27 -13.13
C ILE A 8 3.44 0.81 -13.51
N ASP A 9 3.49 1.11 -14.81
CA ASP A 9 4.31 2.20 -15.32
C ASP A 9 3.55 3.52 -15.19
N ILE A 10 4.23 4.55 -14.72
CA ILE A 10 3.64 5.86 -14.41
C ILE A 10 4.45 6.92 -15.14
N ALA A 11 3.77 7.80 -15.89
CA ALA A 11 4.40 8.88 -16.63
C ALA A 11 4.61 10.09 -15.69
N ALA A 12 5.40 9.88 -14.65
CA ALA A 12 5.75 10.90 -13.67
C ALA A 12 7.10 10.53 -13.04
N PRO A 13 7.88 11.51 -12.58
CA PRO A 13 9.16 11.21 -11.94
C PRO A 13 8.96 10.48 -10.61
N ARG A 14 9.97 9.71 -10.22
CA ARG A 14 9.93 8.92 -8.99
C ARG A 14 9.58 9.76 -7.77
N GLU A 15 10.10 10.97 -7.69
CA GLU A 15 9.85 11.88 -6.56
C GLU A 15 8.37 12.22 -6.42
N ARG A 16 7.69 12.44 -7.54
CA ARG A 16 6.24 12.71 -7.53
C ARG A 16 5.46 11.48 -7.10
N VAL A 17 5.80 10.32 -7.63
CA VAL A 17 5.12 9.06 -7.26
C VAL A 17 5.33 8.77 -5.79
N TRP A 18 6.54 8.95 -5.28
CA TRP A 18 6.83 8.76 -3.87
C TRP A 18 6.02 9.71 -2.99
N GLN A 19 5.91 10.97 -3.39
CA GLN A 19 5.13 11.95 -2.66
C GLN A 19 3.67 11.52 -2.50
N VAL A 20 3.06 11.02 -3.58
CA VAL A 20 1.69 10.52 -3.56
C VAL A 20 1.59 9.24 -2.72
N MET A 21 2.53 8.32 -2.92
CA MET A 21 2.56 7.02 -2.26
C MET A 21 2.74 7.14 -0.74
N SER A 22 3.58 8.05 -0.28
CA SER A 22 3.90 8.19 1.14
C SER A 22 2.94 9.09 1.90
N ASP A 23 2.09 9.83 1.21
CA ASP A 23 1.06 10.66 1.82
C ASP A 23 -0.20 9.81 2.07
N VAL A 24 -0.09 8.90 3.02
CA VAL A 24 -1.07 7.82 3.21
C VAL A 24 -2.44 8.34 3.64
N GLU A 25 -2.51 9.48 4.34
CA GLU A 25 -3.79 10.03 4.78
C GLU A 25 -4.63 10.58 3.63
N ARG A 26 -4.06 10.72 2.44
CA ARG A 26 -4.78 11.16 1.24
C ARG A 26 -5.09 10.02 0.27
N TRP A 27 -4.79 8.79 0.62
CA TRP A 27 -5.04 7.65 -0.27
C TRP A 27 -6.50 7.54 -0.69
N HIS A 28 -7.43 7.88 0.20
CA HIS A 28 -8.87 7.82 -0.13
C HIS A 28 -9.26 8.75 -1.27
N GLU A 29 -8.42 9.73 -1.59
CA GLU A 29 -8.70 10.67 -2.68
C GLU A 29 -8.47 10.06 -4.06
N TRP A 30 -7.67 9.01 -4.14
CA TRP A 30 -7.31 8.44 -5.44
C TRP A 30 -7.52 6.92 -5.55
N THR A 31 -7.96 6.22 -4.52
CA THR A 31 -8.29 4.80 -4.66
C THR A 31 -9.58 4.46 -3.91
N ALA A 32 -10.48 3.76 -4.62
CA ALA A 32 -11.75 3.33 -4.05
C ALA A 32 -11.58 2.20 -3.02
N SER A 33 -10.41 1.58 -2.95
CA SER A 33 -10.11 0.54 -1.97
C SER A 33 -9.95 1.06 -0.55
N ILE A 34 -9.87 2.38 -0.37
CA ILE A 34 -9.63 3.02 0.93
C ILE A 34 -10.78 3.96 1.26
N LYS A 35 -11.38 3.80 2.43
CA LYS A 35 -12.33 4.78 2.98
C LYS A 35 -11.61 5.89 3.70
N SER A 36 -10.63 5.55 4.54
CA SER A 36 -9.84 6.53 5.27
C SER A 36 -8.55 5.90 5.77
N VAL A 37 -7.54 6.73 5.93
CA VAL A 37 -6.29 6.37 6.62
C VAL A 37 -6.03 7.48 7.63
N ARG A 38 -5.83 7.11 8.88
CA ARG A 38 -5.52 8.10 9.94
C ARG A 38 -4.25 7.70 10.64
N ARG A 39 -3.24 8.56 10.57
CA ARG A 39 -1.98 8.36 11.29
C ARG A 39 -2.18 8.62 12.77
N LEU A 40 -1.56 7.80 13.60
CA LEU A 40 -1.69 7.90 15.05
C LEU A 40 -0.64 8.80 15.69
N GLU A 41 0.45 9.07 15.00
CA GLU A 41 1.53 9.94 15.48
C GLU A 41 1.65 11.16 14.58
N ALA A 42 1.98 12.29 15.18
CA ALA A 42 2.36 13.50 14.45
C ALA A 42 3.79 13.37 13.94
N GLY A 43 4.18 14.24 13.00
CA GLY A 43 5.55 14.28 12.50
C GLY A 43 5.74 13.47 11.23
N SER A 44 6.99 13.21 10.92
CA SER A 44 7.36 12.55 9.66
C SER A 44 6.88 11.11 9.59
N PHE A 45 6.52 10.68 8.40
CA PHE A 45 6.22 9.28 8.11
C PHE A 45 7.54 8.51 8.14
N ALA A 46 7.67 7.59 9.09
CA ALA A 46 8.96 6.95 9.40
C ALA A 46 8.73 5.52 9.91
N ILE A 47 9.80 4.77 10.05
CA ILE A 47 9.74 3.45 10.69
C ILE A 47 9.13 3.62 12.07
N GLY A 48 8.13 2.80 12.38
CA GLY A 48 7.37 2.88 13.63
C GLY A 48 6.08 3.67 13.53
N SER A 49 5.90 4.48 12.48
CA SER A 49 4.63 5.20 12.26
C SER A 49 3.49 4.20 12.12
N ARG A 50 2.36 4.52 12.76
CA ARG A 50 1.17 3.67 12.74
C ARG A 50 0.01 4.41 12.12
N ALA A 51 -0.86 3.66 11.45
CA ALA A 51 -2.04 4.24 10.83
C ALA A 51 -3.22 3.27 10.95
N LEU A 52 -4.40 3.83 11.20
CA LEU A 52 -5.63 3.08 11.19
C LEU A 52 -6.22 3.18 9.79
N VAL A 53 -6.36 2.04 9.13
CA VAL A 53 -6.83 1.96 7.74
C VAL A 53 -8.22 1.37 7.71
N ARG A 54 -9.16 2.07 7.06
CA ARG A 54 -10.52 1.60 6.86
C ARG A 54 -10.72 1.32 5.37
N GLN A 55 -11.12 0.09 5.08
CA GLN A 55 -11.38 -0.36 3.71
C GLN A 55 -12.79 -0.92 3.61
N PRO A 56 -13.49 -0.73 2.46
CA PRO A 56 -14.78 -1.40 2.27
C PRO A 56 -14.63 -2.91 2.42
N LYS A 57 -15.58 -3.55 3.06
CA LYS A 57 -15.66 -5.01 3.24
C LYS A 57 -14.62 -5.62 4.17
N PHE A 58 -13.78 -4.80 4.82
CA PHE A 58 -12.84 -5.27 5.83
C PHE A 58 -13.04 -4.49 7.13
N PRO A 59 -12.79 -5.10 8.29
CA PRO A 59 -12.75 -4.36 9.53
C PRO A 59 -11.57 -3.38 9.54
N PRO A 60 -11.65 -2.32 10.36
CA PRO A 60 -10.50 -1.43 10.51
C PRO A 60 -9.26 -2.19 10.92
N ALA A 61 -8.12 -1.83 10.34
CA ALA A 61 -6.85 -2.49 10.61
C ALA A 61 -5.78 -1.49 10.95
N LEU A 62 -4.94 -1.85 11.91
CA LEU A 62 -3.80 -1.04 12.31
C LEU A 62 -2.57 -1.52 11.56
N TRP A 63 -1.92 -0.59 10.86
CA TRP A 63 -0.71 -0.85 10.10
C TRP A 63 0.46 -0.08 10.69
N LYS A 64 1.60 -0.72 10.79
CA LYS A 64 2.82 -0.12 11.33
C LYS A 64 3.93 -0.20 10.30
N VAL A 65 4.60 0.91 10.05
CA VAL A 65 5.73 0.96 9.12
C VAL A 65 6.91 0.20 9.74
N THR A 66 7.36 -0.84 9.06
CA THR A 66 8.44 -1.71 9.52
C THR A 66 9.72 -1.53 8.73
N ALA A 67 9.65 -0.94 7.53
CA ALA A 67 10.82 -0.62 6.72
C ALA A 67 10.53 0.63 5.90
N LEU A 68 11.53 1.44 5.65
CA LEU A 68 11.37 2.67 4.87
C LEU A 68 12.71 3.07 4.25
N GLU A 69 12.70 3.26 2.93
CA GLU A 69 13.78 3.89 2.18
C GLU A 69 13.19 5.14 1.51
N PRO A 70 13.46 6.35 2.03
CA PRO A 70 12.85 7.57 1.49
C PRO A 70 13.05 7.71 -0.02
N GLY A 71 11.97 8.01 -0.73
CA GLY A 71 11.98 8.14 -2.18
C GLY A 71 11.92 6.83 -2.94
N ARG A 72 11.94 5.69 -2.28
CA ARG A 72 11.99 4.38 -2.94
C ARG A 72 10.92 3.42 -2.50
N SER A 73 10.77 3.21 -1.18
CA SER A 73 9.84 2.19 -0.71
C SER A 73 9.48 2.35 0.76
N PHE A 74 8.31 1.84 1.11
CA PHE A 74 8.00 1.57 2.50
C PHE A 74 7.22 0.26 2.61
N THR A 75 7.41 -0.40 3.75
CA THR A 75 6.70 -1.62 4.09
C THR A 75 5.96 -1.38 5.38
N TRP A 76 4.71 -1.75 5.43
CA TRP A 76 3.98 -1.75 6.69
C TRP A 76 3.31 -3.11 6.92
N THR A 77 3.02 -3.38 8.19
CA THR A 77 2.56 -4.69 8.62
C THR A 77 1.34 -4.54 9.53
N SER A 78 0.36 -5.38 9.30
CA SER A 78 -0.82 -5.50 10.15
C SER A 78 -0.88 -6.91 10.70
N VAL A 79 -1.08 -7.04 12.02
CA VAL A 79 -1.05 -8.33 12.71
C VAL A 79 -2.43 -8.64 13.27
N GLY A 80 -2.91 -9.85 13.02
CA GLY A 80 -4.13 -10.37 13.61
C GLY A 80 -3.87 -11.75 14.21
N PRO A 81 -4.86 -12.33 14.91
CA PRO A 81 -4.70 -13.68 15.49
C PRO A 81 -4.41 -14.71 14.40
N GLY A 82 -3.21 -15.30 14.46
CA GLY A 82 -2.81 -16.36 13.54
C GLY A 82 -2.43 -15.89 12.15
N PHE A 83 -2.38 -14.56 11.90
CA PHE A 83 -1.93 -14.08 10.59
C PHE A 83 -1.22 -12.73 10.69
N ARG A 84 -0.46 -12.44 9.66
CA ARG A 84 0.23 -11.18 9.47
C ARG A 84 0.10 -10.78 8.01
N ALA A 85 -0.27 -9.54 7.75
CA ALA A 85 -0.29 -8.99 6.40
C ALA A 85 0.87 -8.00 6.27
N VAL A 86 1.65 -8.17 5.20
CA VAL A 86 2.80 -7.29 4.92
C VAL A 86 2.56 -6.61 3.59
N GLY A 87 2.44 -5.29 3.61
CA GLY A 87 2.24 -4.48 2.41
C GLY A 87 3.53 -3.78 2.02
N ILE A 88 4.00 -4.00 0.80
CA ILE A 88 5.24 -3.41 0.29
C ILE A 88 4.89 -2.47 -0.85
N HIS A 89 5.38 -1.23 -0.76
CA HIS A 89 5.12 -0.18 -1.74
C HIS A 89 6.48 0.32 -2.21
N SER A 90 6.77 0.18 -3.50
CA SER A 90 8.05 0.62 -4.03
C SER A 90 7.88 1.35 -5.36
N VAL A 91 8.82 2.23 -5.65
CA VAL A 91 8.86 2.95 -6.91
C VAL A 91 10.32 3.07 -7.36
N GLU A 92 10.55 2.85 -8.65
CA GLU A 92 11.88 3.00 -9.23
C GLU A 92 11.78 3.87 -10.49
N ALA A 93 12.87 4.61 -10.75
CA ALA A 93 12.94 5.45 -11.94
C ALA A 93 13.10 4.58 -13.18
N ARG A 94 12.48 5.01 -14.27
CA ARG A 94 12.62 4.40 -15.60
C ARG A 94 13.06 5.48 -16.59
N SER A 95 13.42 5.07 -17.79
CA SER A 95 13.85 6.02 -18.81
C SER A 95 12.79 7.07 -19.14
N ARG A 96 11.48 6.73 -18.97
CA ARG A 96 10.36 7.63 -19.23
C ARG A 96 9.36 7.56 -18.08
N GLY A 97 9.76 8.09 -16.92
CA GLY A 97 8.89 8.09 -15.76
C GLY A 97 9.32 7.09 -14.71
N SER A 98 8.40 6.32 -14.20
CA SER A 98 8.63 5.44 -13.05
C SER A 98 7.87 4.14 -13.20
N ARG A 99 8.26 3.16 -12.39
CA ARG A 99 7.48 1.94 -12.19
C ARG A 99 7.20 1.77 -10.71
N ALA A 100 5.93 1.67 -10.35
CA ALA A 100 5.53 1.38 -8.99
C ALA A 100 5.15 -0.10 -8.87
N THR A 101 5.54 -0.72 -7.76
CA THR A 101 5.19 -2.11 -7.45
C THR A 101 4.52 -2.14 -6.08
N LEU A 102 3.33 -2.73 -6.04
CA LEU A 102 2.54 -2.89 -4.82
C LEU A 102 2.40 -4.38 -4.56
N SER A 103 2.77 -4.81 -3.36
CA SER A 103 2.71 -6.22 -2.99
C SER A 103 2.02 -6.39 -1.65
N LEU A 104 1.33 -7.51 -1.49
CA LEU A 104 0.69 -7.87 -0.23
C LEU A 104 0.95 -9.34 0.02
N ASP A 105 1.53 -9.64 1.18
CA ASP A 105 1.90 -10.99 1.57
C ASP A 105 1.19 -11.35 2.87
N PHE A 106 0.49 -12.49 2.86
CA PHE A 106 -0.20 -13.00 4.04
C PHE A 106 0.61 -14.14 4.64
N GLN A 107 0.97 -14.01 5.91
CA GLN A 107 1.84 -14.93 6.64
C GLN A 107 1.12 -15.45 7.90
N GLY A 108 1.71 -16.46 8.55
CA GLY A 108 1.16 -17.07 9.75
C GLY A 108 0.33 -18.29 9.45
N VAL A 109 -0.14 -18.98 10.51
CA VAL A 109 -0.87 -20.26 10.36
C VAL A 109 -2.17 -20.12 9.56
N PHE A 110 -2.83 -18.96 9.63
CA PHE A 110 -4.05 -18.69 8.87
C PHE A 110 -3.81 -17.80 7.65
N GLY A 111 -2.56 -17.40 7.40
CA GLY A 111 -2.24 -16.46 6.31
C GLY A 111 -2.61 -17.02 4.95
N GLY A 112 -2.27 -18.28 4.67
CA GLY A 112 -2.60 -18.89 3.39
C GLY A 112 -4.09 -19.03 3.17
N LEU A 113 -4.83 -19.41 4.22
CA LEU A 113 -6.29 -19.50 4.15
C LEU A 113 -6.93 -18.15 3.93
N PHE A 114 -6.51 -17.15 4.69
CA PHE A 114 -7.04 -15.79 4.56
C PHE A 114 -6.77 -15.23 3.16
N GLY A 115 -5.55 -15.40 2.65
CA GLY A 115 -5.19 -14.97 1.31
C GLY A 115 -6.02 -15.62 0.22
N ARG A 116 -6.31 -16.92 0.37
CA ARG A 116 -7.14 -17.66 -0.58
C ARG A 116 -8.59 -17.17 -0.54
N MET A 117 -9.13 -16.97 0.66
CA MET A 117 -10.51 -16.51 0.83
C MET A 117 -10.71 -15.09 0.32
N THR A 118 -9.70 -14.24 0.39
CA THR A 118 -9.79 -12.84 -0.03
C THR A 118 -9.15 -12.56 -1.39
N LYS A 119 -8.78 -13.60 -2.14
CA LYS A 119 -8.02 -13.45 -3.40
C LYS A 119 -8.66 -12.45 -4.35
N GLY A 120 -9.94 -12.59 -4.63
CA GLY A 120 -10.63 -11.72 -5.59
C GLY A 120 -10.64 -10.25 -5.16
N ILE A 121 -10.98 -9.99 -3.89
CA ILE A 121 -11.03 -8.63 -3.39
C ILE A 121 -9.63 -8.03 -3.23
N THR A 122 -8.65 -8.84 -2.85
CA THR A 122 -7.26 -8.39 -2.72
C THR A 122 -6.70 -7.97 -4.07
N GLU A 123 -6.90 -8.79 -5.10
CA GLU A 123 -6.44 -8.45 -6.45
C GLU A 123 -7.12 -7.19 -6.98
N ARG A 124 -8.42 -7.05 -6.73
CA ARG A 124 -9.17 -5.86 -7.13
C ARG A 124 -8.66 -4.61 -6.43
N TYR A 125 -8.40 -4.70 -5.13
CA TYR A 125 -7.92 -3.55 -4.35
C TYR A 125 -6.52 -3.12 -4.80
N LEU A 126 -5.64 -4.07 -5.07
CA LEU A 126 -4.31 -3.74 -5.62
C LEU A 126 -4.43 -3.06 -6.98
N ALA A 127 -5.34 -3.52 -7.83
CA ALA A 127 -5.57 -2.89 -9.13
C ALA A 127 -6.09 -1.46 -8.98
N PHE A 128 -7.03 -1.22 -8.05
CA PHE A 128 -7.54 0.13 -7.76
C PHE A 128 -6.40 1.03 -7.27
N GLU A 129 -5.57 0.53 -6.37
CA GLU A 129 -4.46 1.32 -5.82
C GLU A 129 -3.43 1.65 -6.90
N ALA A 130 -3.08 0.69 -7.74
CA ALA A 130 -2.14 0.91 -8.84
C ALA A 130 -2.67 1.95 -9.83
N SER A 131 -3.92 1.79 -10.27
CA SER A 131 -4.54 2.73 -11.22
C SER A 131 -4.70 4.13 -10.62
N GLY A 132 -5.11 4.21 -9.36
CA GLY A 132 -5.27 5.48 -8.67
C GLY A 132 -3.95 6.19 -8.44
N LEU A 133 -2.92 5.46 -8.04
CA LEU A 133 -1.58 6.00 -7.88
C LEU A 133 -1.08 6.59 -9.20
N LYS A 134 -1.26 5.86 -10.30
CA LYS A 134 -0.88 6.34 -11.63
C LYS A 134 -1.63 7.62 -11.99
N ALA A 135 -2.94 7.62 -11.87
CA ALA A 135 -3.76 8.78 -12.23
C ALA A 135 -3.39 10.01 -11.39
N ARG A 136 -3.23 9.83 -10.09
CA ARG A 136 -2.88 10.94 -9.19
C ARG A 136 -1.47 11.46 -9.45
N SER A 137 -0.52 10.58 -9.69
CA SER A 137 0.87 10.96 -9.94
C SER A 137 1.04 11.69 -11.26
N GLU A 138 0.24 11.33 -12.27
CA GLU A 138 0.29 11.96 -13.60
C GLU A 138 -0.53 13.25 -13.68
N ALA A 139 -1.34 13.54 -12.68
CA ALA A 139 -2.14 14.75 -12.63
C ALA A 139 -1.28 15.96 -12.26
N ASP A 140 -1.67 17.13 -12.73
CA ASP A 140 -0.98 18.39 -12.45
C ASP A 140 -1.23 18.89 -11.02
#